data_63be45c4342b290607ebfb1a70638311
#
_entry.id   63be45c4342b290607ebfb1a70638311
#
_cell.length_a   1.000
_cell.length_b   1.000
_cell.length_c   1.000
_cell.angle_alpha   90.00
_cell.angle_beta   90.00
_cell.angle_gamma   90.00
#
_symmetry.space_group_name_H-M   'P 1'
#
loop_
_entity.id
_entity.type
_entity.pdbx_description
1 polymer ?
#
loop_
_entity_poly.entity_id
_entity_poly.type
_entity_poly.pdbx_seq_one_letter_code
_entity_poly.pdbx_strand_id
1 'polypeptide(L)'
;MTSAVALALIGYGEVGQIFAQEFRARGIKDIAVYDIVFDLAPSGRHRVKRAQEAQVRPASSAAEAACGADIVISAVTADAAAAVATQAAKYLKAGQIFFDINSASPATKRASARHVEAASAHFVEGAVMAPVAGRGIRVPILAGGPHAEATAQILNAMGMNIRPVSRETGRASARKLCRSIMIKGIEALIIDCAVAASKWGVESEVFTSLAETFPATDFGLLAQTMAERVRKHGIRRAAEMREAAGMLEDLGLDGGLARAVADAHERAAGAQSRVDRPIAADAPQVSKHHP
;
A
#
# COMPACT_ATOMS: atom_id res chain seq x y z
N MET A 1 5.40 -5.83 36.35
CA MET A 1 4.44 -6.39 35.36
C MET A 1 4.28 -5.35 34.28
N THR A 2 4.84 -5.55 33.10
CA THR A 2 4.56 -4.67 31.93
C THR A 2 3.08 -4.79 31.61
N SER A 3 2.34 -3.69 31.71
CA SER A 3 0.94 -3.62 31.27
C SER A 3 0.85 -4.18 29.85
N ALA A 4 -0.14 -5.04 29.60
CA ALA A 4 -0.34 -5.59 28.25
C ALA A 4 -0.74 -4.43 27.34
N VAL A 5 -0.01 -4.23 26.23
CA VAL A 5 -0.26 -3.17 25.25
C VAL A 5 -1.61 -3.42 24.55
N ALA A 6 -2.48 -2.42 24.59
CA ALA A 6 -3.76 -2.43 23.90
C ALA A 6 -3.62 -1.81 22.49
N LEU A 7 -4.16 -2.48 21.47
CA LEU A 7 -4.08 -2.06 20.07
C LEU A 7 -5.44 -1.69 19.49
N ALA A 8 -5.46 -0.67 18.65
CA ALA A 8 -6.55 -0.42 17.73
C ALA A 8 -6.05 -0.48 16.28
N LEU A 9 -6.84 -1.06 15.39
CA LEU A 9 -6.60 -1.06 13.95
C LEU A 9 -7.71 -0.26 13.25
N ILE A 10 -7.35 0.83 12.60
CA ILE A 10 -8.26 1.62 11.76
C ILE A 10 -7.99 1.23 10.31
N GLY A 11 -8.99 0.62 9.67
CA GLY A 11 -8.88 -0.10 8.41
C GLY A 11 -8.74 -1.61 8.65
N TYR A 12 -9.82 -2.35 8.36
CA TYR A 12 -9.88 -3.81 8.49
C TYR A 12 -9.98 -4.46 7.10
N GLY A 13 -9.18 -3.90 6.15
CA GLY A 13 -8.92 -4.48 4.84
C GLY A 13 -7.94 -5.66 4.93
N GLU A 14 -7.26 -5.98 3.83
CA GLU A 14 -6.27 -7.08 3.77
C GLU A 14 -5.20 -6.96 4.88
N VAL A 15 -4.57 -5.79 5.00
CA VAL A 15 -3.50 -5.54 5.97
C VAL A 15 -4.00 -5.62 7.41
N GLY A 16 -5.12 -4.94 7.70
CA GLY A 16 -5.71 -4.94 9.05
C GLY A 16 -6.12 -6.33 9.51
N GLN A 17 -6.70 -7.16 8.63
CA GLN A 17 -7.06 -8.54 8.95
C GLN A 17 -5.83 -9.40 9.26
N ILE A 18 -4.80 -9.33 8.41
CA ILE A 18 -3.55 -10.08 8.62
C ILE A 18 -2.90 -9.67 9.94
N PHE A 19 -2.78 -8.37 10.21
CA PHE A 19 -2.17 -7.87 11.44
C PHE A 19 -2.95 -8.30 12.69
N ALA A 20 -4.29 -8.16 12.67
CA ALA A 20 -5.14 -8.56 13.77
C ALA A 20 -4.97 -10.06 14.12
N GLN A 21 -5.02 -10.92 13.10
CA GLN A 21 -4.86 -12.37 13.27
C GLN A 21 -3.49 -12.73 13.84
N GLU A 22 -2.42 -12.12 13.29
CA GLU A 22 -1.07 -12.44 13.73
C GLU A 22 -0.73 -11.88 15.12
N PHE A 23 -1.25 -10.70 15.51
CA PHE A 23 -1.15 -10.21 16.87
C PHE A 23 -1.89 -11.13 17.85
N ARG A 24 -3.10 -11.59 17.50
CA ARG A 24 -3.84 -12.58 18.31
C ARG A 24 -3.06 -13.87 18.49
N ALA A 25 -2.49 -14.40 17.41
CA ALA A 25 -1.69 -15.63 17.44
C ALA A 25 -0.45 -15.50 18.35
N ARG A 26 0.03 -14.27 18.57
CA ARG A 26 1.15 -13.96 19.49
C ARG A 26 0.70 -13.64 20.91
N GLY A 27 -0.58 -13.81 21.21
CA GLY A 27 -1.11 -13.65 22.56
C GLY A 27 -1.51 -12.22 22.94
N ILE A 28 -1.53 -11.28 21.99
CA ILE A 28 -2.06 -9.93 22.25
C ILE A 28 -3.58 -10.04 22.39
N LYS A 29 -4.10 -9.73 23.58
CA LYS A 29 -5.51 -9.97 23.93
C LYS A 29 -6.40 -8.78 23.64
N ASP A 30 -5.91 -7.56 23.83
CA ASP A 30 -6.69 -6.35 23.68
C ASP A 30 -6.43 -5.75 22.29
N ILE A 31 -7.29 -6.10 21.34
CA ILE A 31 -7.25 -5.63 19.96
C ILE A 31 -8.65 -5.21 19.55
N ALA A 32 -8.84 -3.91 19.30
CA ALA A 32 -10.05 -3.37 18.70
C ALA A 32 -9.82 -3.08 17.20
N VAL A 33 -10.86 -3.23 16.39
CA VAL A 33 -10.78 -2.98 14.95
C VAL A 33 -11.99 -2.17 14.48
N TYR A 34 -11.76 -1.24 13.57
CA TYR A 34 -12.82 -0.52 12.88
C TYR A 34 -12.50 -0.37 11.38
N ASP A 35 -13.52 -0.50 10.56
CA ASP A 35 -13.48 -0.19 9.13
C ASP A 35 -14.78 0.50 8.75
N ILE A 36 -14.72 1.53 7.91
CA ILE A 36 -15.91 2.24 7.41
C ILE A 36 -16.89 1.30 6.70
N VAL A 37 -16.40 0.18 6.16
CA VAL A 37 -17.23 -0.85 5.52
C VAL A 37 -18.10 -1.60 6.53
N PHE A 38 -17.81 -1.55 7.84
CA PHE A 38 -18.64 -2.19 8.86
C PHE A 38 -20.09 -1.66 8.84
N ASP A 39 -20.26 -0.39 8.46
CA ASP A 39 -21.55 0.28 8.38
C ASP A 39 -22.31 -0.03 7.06
N LEU A 40 -21.68 -0.72 6.11
CA LEU A 40 -22.24 -1.02 4.78
C LEU A 40 -22.83 -2.43 4.72
N ALA A 41 -24.12 -2.57 4.62
CA ALA A 41 -24.79 -3.87 4.37
C ALA A 41 -24.69 -4.24 2.87
N PRO A 42 -24.48 -5.52 2.50
CA PRO A 42 -24.23 -6.69 3.35
C PRO A 42 -22.74 -6.91 3.69
N SER A 43 -21.82 -6.22 3.02
CA SER A 43 -20.36 -6.44 3.11
C SER A 43 -19.81 -6.20 4.53
N GLY A 44 -20.36 -5.23 5.25
CA GLY A 44 -19.95 -4.91 6.62
C GLY A 44 -20.20 -6.07 7.58
N ARG A 45 -21.36 -6.70 7.52
CA ARG A 45 -21.68 -7.87 8.38
C ARG A 45 -20.66 -9.00 8.21
N HIS A 46 -20.23 -9.26 6.99
CA HIS A 46 -19.22 -10.28 6.72
C HIS A 46 -17.85 -9.91 7.33
N ARG A 47 -17.43 -8.63 7.24
CA ARG A 47 -16.17 -8.17 7.86
C ARG A 47 -16.23 -8.17 9.39
N VAL A 48 -17.34 -7.76 9.98
CA VAL A 48 -17.57 -7.85 11.44
C VAL A 48 -17.48 -9.29 11.90
N LYS A 49 -18.12 -10.23 11.20
CA LYS A 49 -18.02 -11.66 11.50
C LYS A 49 -16.57 -12.16 11.45
N ARG A 50 -15.79 -11.76 10.43
CA ARG A 50 -14.37 -12.11 10.35
C ARG A 50 -13.56 -11.57 11.54
N ALA A 51 -13.87 -10.36 12.03
CA ALA A 51 -13.22 -9.82 13.21
C ALA A 51 -13.53 -10.67 14.46
N GLN A 52 -14.80 -11.05 14.63
CA GLN A 52 -15.22 -11.92 15.72
C GLN A 52 -14.56 -13.32 15.66
N GLU A 53 -14.49 -13.92 14.47
CA GLU A 53 -13.80 -15.20 14.23
C GLU A 53 -12.29 -15.09 14.53
N ALA A 54 -11.67 -13.96 14.23
CA ALA A 54 -10.28 -13.65 14.59
C ALA A 54 -10.11 -13.30 16.09
N GLN A 55 -11.18 -13.33 16.88
CA GLN A 55 -11.19 -12.98 18.31
C GLN A 55 -10.65 -11.57 18.59
N VAL A 56 -10.92 -10.62 17.71
CA VAL A 56 -10.68 -9.19 17.93
C VAL A 56 -12.01 -8.46 18.05
N ARG A 57 -12.03 -7.35 18.78
CA ARG A 57 -13.26 -6.59 19.05
C ARG A 57 -13.61 -5.66 17.89
N PRO A 58 -14.67 -5.93 17.11
CA PRO A 58 -15.16 -4.95 16.16
C PRO A 58 -15.82 -3.79 16.91
N ALA A 59 -15.44 -2.57 16.56
CA ALA A 59 -15.98 -1.35 17.12
C ALA A 59 -16.98 -0.70 16.16
N SER A 60 -17.93 0.07 16.69
CA SER A 60 -18.93 0.81 15.91
C SER A 60 -18.39 2.12 15.32
N SER A 61 -17.22 2.56 15.75
CA SER A 61 -16.53 3.75 15.24
C SER A 61 -15.03 3.69 15.45
N ALA A 62 -14.28 4.52 14.72
CA ALA A 62 -12.84 4.68 14.93
C ALA A 62 -12.52 5.21 16.35
N ALA A 63 -13.36 6.10 16.88
CA ALA A 63 -13.23 6.62 18.24
C ALA A 63 -13.42 5.54 19.29
N GLU A 64 -14.41 4.67 19.11
CA GLU A 64 -14.62 3.52 20.02
C GLU A 64 -13.46 2.51 19.92
N ALA A 65 -12.96 2.23 18.72
CA ALA A 65 -11.79 1.36 18.56
C ALA A 65 -10.56 1.91 19.26
N ALA A 66 -10.28 3.21 19.16
CA ALA A 66 -9.15 3.87 19.76
C ALA A 66 -9.30 4.08 21.29
N CYS A 67 -10.50 3.94 21.83
CA CYS A 67 -10.74 4.12 23.26
C CYS A 67 -10.00 3.07 24.10
N GLY A 68 -9.04 3.52 24.92
CA GLY A 68 -8.22 2.65 25.77
C GLY A 68 -7.04 1.98 25.06
N ALA A 69 -6.84 2.20 23.74
CA ALA A 69 -5.68 1.69 23.04
C ALA A 69 -4.43 2.52 23.38
N ASP A 70 -3.29 1.87 23.54
CA ASP A 70 -1.98 2.53 23.64
C ASP A 70 -1.48 2.93 22.26
N ILE A 71 -1.72 2.07 21.26
CA ILE A 71 -1.27 2.27 19.87
C ILE A 71 -2.45 2.07 18.92
N VAL A 72 -2.68 3.07 18.09
CA VAL A 72 -3.66 3.04 16.99
C VAL A 72 -2.90 2.91 15.67
N ILE A 73 -3.03 1.77 15.00
CA ILE A 73 -2.42 1.51 13.69
C ILE A 73 -3.44 1.87 12.60
N SER A 74 -3.10 2.83 11.76
CA SER A 74 -3.90 3.20 10.59
C SER A 74 -3.43 2.45 9.35
N ALA A 75 -4.31 1.60 8.81
CA ALA A 75 -4.06 0.76 7.62
C ALA A 75 -5.21 0.89 6.61
N VAL A 76 -5.47 2.11 6.18
CA VAL A 76 -6.52 2.47 5.22
C VAL A 76 -5.95 2.67 3.81
N THR A 77 -6.76 3.08 2.85
CA THR A 77 -6.29 3.42 1.50
C THR A 77 -5.51 4.75 1.51
N ALA A 78 -4.63 4.94 0.52
CA ALA A 78 -3.76 6.12 0.45
C ALA A 78 -4.56 7.43 0.41
N ASP A 79 -5.64 7.47 -0.34
CA ASP A 79 -6.55 8.60 -0.49
C ASP A 79 -7.32 8.94 0.81
N ALA A 80 -7.59 7.95 1.65
CA ALA A 80 -8.26 8.14 2.94
C ALA A 80 -7.31 8.57 4.08
N ALA A 81 -6.00 8.36 3.94
CA ALA A 81 -5.03 8.49 5.03
C ALA A 81 -5.05 9.86 5.72
N ALA A 82 -5.06 10.95 4.95
CA ALA A 82 -5.08 12.32 5.49
C ALA A 82 -6.38 12.62 6.26
N ALA A 83 -7.53 12.22 5.71
CA ALA A 83 -8.82 12.41 6.34
C ALA A 83 -8.92 11.61 7.65
N VAL A 84 -8.44 10.37 7.66
CA VAL A 84 -8.42 9.50 8.85
C VAL A 84 -7.54 10.10 9.94
N ALA A 85 -6.35 10.61 9.62
CA ALA A 85 -5.48 11.27 10.60
C ALA A 85 -6.12 12.55 11.18
N THR A 86 -6.77 13.37 10.33
CA THR A 86 -7.51 14.57 10.77
C THR A 86 -8.69 14.21 11.69
N GLN A 87 -9.42 13.15 11.38
CA GLN A 87 -10.50 12.69 12.26
C GLN A 87 -9.95 12.06 13.55
N ALA A 88 -8.83 11.36 13.48
CA ALA A 88 -8.19 10.76 14.66
C ALA A 88 -7.83 11.82 15.72
N ALA A 89 -7.39 12.99 15.31
CA ALA A 89 -7.11 14.11 16.21
C ALA A 89 -8.31 14.53 17.09
N LYS A 90 -9.55 14.19 16.71
CA LYS A 90 -10.76 14.54 17.49
C LYS A 90 -11.05 13.58 18.63
N TYR A 91 -10.49 12.38 18.62
CA TYR A 91 -10.79 11.34 19.63
C TYR A 91 -9.54 10.74 20.28
N LEU A 92 -8.36 10.95 19.71
CA LEU A 92 -7.11 10.51 20.35
C LEU A 92 -6.87 11.26 21.65
N LYS A 93 -6.28 10.56 22.62
CA LYS A 93 -5.91 11.12 23.92
C LYS A 93 -4.41 11.38 23.99
N ALA A 94 -4.02 12.26 24.89
CA ALA A 94 -2.62 12.55 25.17
C ALA A 94 -1.81 11.26 25.42
N GLY A 95 -0.67 11.15 24.77
CA GLY A 95 0.25 10.03 24.89
C GLY A 95 -0.09 8.79 24.06
N GLN A 96 -1.29 8.69 23.45
CA GLN A 96 -1.58 7.59 22.51
C GLN A 96 -0.69 7.71 21.25
N ILE A 97 -0.23 6.59 20.74
CA ILE A 97 0.55 6.53 19.50
C ILE A 97 -0.40 6.30 18.31
N PHE A 98 -0.34 7.17 17.32
CA PHE A 98 -1.00 6.97 16.03
C PHE A 98 0.06 6.56 14.99
N PHE A 99 0.12 5.27 14.68
CA PHE A 99 1.07 4.70 13.73
C PHE A 99 0.43 4.60 12.34
N ASP A 100 0.74 5.55 11.48
CA ASP A 100 0.20 5.63 10.12
C ASP A 100 1.07 4.87 9.12
N ILE A 101 0.65 3.65 8.73
CA ILE A 101 1.37 2.80 7.78
C ILE A 101 0.88 2.96 6.32
N ASN A 102 0.02 3.94 6.06
CA ASN A 102 -0.53 4.19 4.73
C ASN A 102 0.53 4.75 3.77
N SER A 103 0.34 4.51 2.48
CA SER A 103 1.23 5.01 1.44
C SER A 103 0.81 6.44 1.06
N ALA A 104 1.50 7.43 1.60
CA ALA A 104 1.23 8.85 1.36
C ALA A 104 2.54 9.64 1.20
N SER A 105 2.44 10.84 0.60
CA SER A 105 3.59 11.72 0.40
C SER A 105 4.18 12.24 1.73
N PRO A 106 5.45 12.67 1.75
CA PRO A 106 6.04 13.31 2.92
C PRO A 106 5.26 14.54 3.41
N ALA A 107 4.69 15.32 2.50
CA ALA A 107 3.87 16.48 2.84
C ALA A 107 2.59 16.06 3.56
N THR A 108 1.89 15.05 3.04
CA THR A 108 0.70 14.45 3.67
C THR A 108 1.02 13.91 5.07
N LYS A 109 2.14 13.18 5.22
CA LYS A 109 2.57 12.66 6.53
C LYS A 109 2.85 13.78 7.53
N ARG A 110 3.54 14.84 7.11
CA ARG A 110 3.77 16.02 7.97
C ARG A 110 2.49 16.76 8.34
N ALA A 111 1.54 16.88 7.40
CA ALA A 111 0.23 17.46 7.69
C ALA A 111 -0.55 16.62 8.71
N SER A 112 -0.60 15.30 8.51
CA SER A 112 -1.22 14.34 9.44
C SER A 112 -0.60 14.42 10.84
N ALA A 113 0.75 14.50 10.92
CA ALA A 113 1.46 14.65 12.18
C ALA A 113 1.02 15.90 12.94
N ARG A 114 0.94 17.07 12.28
CA ARG A 114 0.47 18.31 12.93
C ARG A 114 -0.93 18.18 13.53
N HIS A 115 -1.84 17.49 12.86
CA HIS A 115 -3.20 17.30 13.38
C HIS A 115 -3.20 16.39 14.62
N VAL A 116 -2.50 15.26 14.56
CA VAL A 116 -2.45 14.29 15.67
C VAL A 116 -1.71 14.86 16.89
N GLU A 117 -0.60 15.54 16.65
CA GLU A 117 0.23 16.15 17.72
C GLU A 117 -0.48 17.34 18.38
N ALA A 118 -1.33 18.07 17.67
CA ALA A 118 -2.17 19.11 18.24
C ALA A 118 -3.17 18.55 19.27
N ALA A 119 -3.52 17.28 19.21
CA ALA A 119 -4.31 16.56 20.22
C ALA A 119 -3.44 15.97 21.36
N SER A 120 -2.16 16.33 21.44
CA SER A 120 -1.16 15.78 22.38
C SER A 120 -0.94 14.26 22.24
N ALA A 121 -1.36 13.66 21.15
CA ALA A 121 -1.03 12.29 20.77
C ALA A 121 0.29 12.26 19.99
N HIS A 122 0.89 11.08 19.81
CA HIS A 122 2.18 10.90 19.17
C HIS A 122 1.99 10.33 17.76
N PHE A 123 2.33 11.12 16.73
CA PHE A 123 2.31 10.63 15.36
C PHE A 123 3.61 9.89 15.03
N VAL A 124 3.48 8.72 14.40
CA VAL A 124 4.61 7.98 13.81
C VAL A 124 4.24 7.58 12.39
N GLU A 125 5.04 7.97 11.41
CA GLU A 125 4.87 7.47 10.05
C GLU A 125 5.46 6.07 9.91
N GLY A 126 4.77 5.22 9.16
CA GLY A 126 5.26 3.93 8.69
C GLY A 126 5.26 3.86 7.17
N ALA A 127 6.35 3.40 6.58
CA ALA A 127 6.46 3.11 5.16
C ALA A 127 6.66 1.60 4.96
N VAL A 128 5.61 0.91 4.55
CA VAL A 128 5.65 -0.54 4.28
C VAL A 128 6.43 -0.79 3.00
N MET A 129 7.52 -1.57 3.09
CA MET A 129 8.52 -1.73 2.03
C MET A 129 8.33 -2.96 1.14
N ALA A 130 7.36 -3.82 1.46
CA ALA A 130 7.06 -5.03 0.70
C ALA A 130 5.55 -5.37 0.81
N PRO A 131 5.02 -6.30 0.00
CA PRO A 131 3.68 -6.83 0.20
C PRO A 131 3.54 -7.49 1.58
N VAL A 132 2.40 -7.22 2.26
CA VAL A 132 2.09 -7.80 3.58
C VAL A 132 1.72 -9.27 3.44
N ALA A 133 1.00 -9.64 2.38
CA ALA A 133 0.69 -11.03 2.07
C ALA A 133 1.96 -11.89 2.04
N GLY A 134 1.96 -13.02 2.74
CA GLY A 134 3.08 -13.94 2.88
C GLY A 134 4.19 -13.49 3.85
N ARG A 135 4.16 -12.23 4.37
CA ARG A 135 5.10 -11.73 5.38
C ARG A 135 4.43 -11.43 6.71
N GLY A 136 3.13 -11.17 6.69
CA GLY A 136 2.36 -10.82 7.86
C GLY A 136 2.87 -9.56 8.56
N ILE A 137 2.82 -9.52 9.88
CA ILE A 137 3.33 -8.38 10.67
C ILE A 137 4.86 -8.23 10.59
N ARG A 138 5.60 -9.25 10.11
CA ARG A 138 7.05 -9.18 9.88
C ARG A 138 7.43 -8.49 8.58
N VAL A 139 6.47 -7.92 7.85
CA VAL A 139 6.77 -7.09 6.68
C VAL A 139 7.71 -5.95 7.08
N PRO A 140 8.79 -5.68 6.31
CA PRO A 140 9.69 -4.58 6.64
C PRO A 140 8.96 -3.23 6.56
N ILE A 141 9.03 -2.46 7.64
CA ILE A 141 8.46 -1.11 7.75
C ILE A 141 9.56 -0.14 8.16
N LEU A 142 9.75 0.94 7.42
CA LEU A 142 10.54 2.06 7.87
C LEU A 142 9.66 2.98 8.70
N ALA A 143 10.16 3.46 9.84
CA ALA A 143 9.44 4.40 10.70
C ALA A 143 10.15 5.74 10.79
N GLY A 144 9.39 6.83 10.83
CA GLY A 144 9.88 8.19 11.01
C GLY A 144 9.02 8.99 11.98
N GLY A 145 9.62 10.01 12.57
CA GLY A 145 9.01 10.89 13.56
C GLY A 145 9.69 10.81 14.92
N PRO A 146 9.41 11.77 15.82
CA PRO A 146 10.08 11.86 17.13
C PRO A 146 9.95 10.61 17.99
N HIS A 147 8.81 9.90 17.85
CA HIS A 147 8.45 8.72 18.64
C HIS A 147 8.71 7.38 17.90
N ALA A 148 9.35 7.40 16.72
CA ALA A 148 9.56 6.21 15.88
C ALA A 148 10.36 5.11 16.59
N GLU A 149 11.40 5.49 17.36
CA GLU A 149 12.26 4.55 18.07
C GLU A 149 11.49 3.78 19.16
N ALA A 150 10.80 4.51 20.04
CA ALA A 150 10.02 3.91 21.11
C ALA A 150 8.89 3.03 20.57
N THR A 151 8.19 3.49 19.53
CA THR A 151 7.13 2.72 18.86
C THR A 151 7.69 1.43 18.25
N ALA A 152 8.84 1.51 17.58
CA ALA A 152 9.49 0.34 17.01
C ALA A 152 9.91 -0.68 18.08
N GLN A 153 10.43 -0.24 19.22
CA GLN A 153 10.77 -1.14 20.33
C GLN A 153 9.54 -1.91 20.81
N ILE A 154 8.43 -1.22 21.06
CA ILE A 154 7.18 -1.84 21.52
C ILE A 154 6.65 -2.84 20.49
N LEU A 155 6.46 -2.41 19.24
CA LEU A 155 5.83 -3.23 18.19
C LEU A 155 6.73 -4.38 17.70
N ASN A 156 8.06 -4.20 17.72
CA ASN A 156 9.00 -5.27 17.39
C ASN A 156 9.02 -6.35 18.49
N ALA A 157 8.87 -5.98 19.77
CA ALA A 157 8.68 -6.95 20.83
C ALA A 157 7.40 -7.77 20.67
N MET A 158 6.40 -7.25 19.94
CA MET A 158 5.17 -7.94 19.54
C MET A 158 5.30 -8.71 18.22
N GLY A 159 6.49 -8.73 17.61
CA GLY A 159 6.81 -9.53 16.43
C GLY A 159 6.77 -8.78 15.09
N MET A 160 6.64 -7.46 15.09
CA MET A 160 6.79 -6.65 13.87
C MET A 160 8.26 -6.54 13.43
N ASN A 161 8.49 -5.95 12.26
CA ASN A 161 9.84 -5.66 11.73
C ASN A 161 9.89 -4.19 11.32
N ILE A 162 10.00 -3.32 12.33
CA ILE A 162 10.03 -1.88 12.16
C ILE A 162 11.46 -1.38 12.36
N ARG A 163 11.95 -0.60 11.39
CA ARG A 163 13.26 0.06 11.46
C ARG A 163 13.06 1.57 11.53
N PRO A 164 13.37 2.24 12.65
CA PRO A 164 13.42 3.68 12.71
C PRO A 164 14.52 4.21 11.78
N VAL A 165 14.21 5.27 11.02
CA VAL A 165 15.15 5.82 10.04
C VAL A 165 15.39 7.31 10.19
N SER A 166 14.53 8.00 10.95
CA SER A 166 14.67 9.43 11.22
C SER A 166 13.75 9.87 12.36
N ARG A 167 14.16 10.88 13.10
CA ARG A 167 13.28 11.61 14.01
C ARG A 167 12.37 12.63 13.29
N GLU A 168 12.62 12.89 12.00
CA GLU A 168 11.81 13.78 11.17
C GLU A 168 10.71 12.98 10.47
N THR A 169 9.47 13.43 10.61
CA THR A 169 8.32 12.92 9.84
C THR A 169 8.47 13.27 8.36
N GLY A 170 8.17 12.32 7.48
CA GLY A 170 8.30 12.44 6.03
C GLY A 170 9.53 11.74 5.45
N ARG A 171 10.53 11.38 6.28
CA ARG A 171 11.77 10.74 5.80
C ARG A 171 11.59 9.28 5.40
N ALA A 172 10.73 8.54 6.10
CA ALA A 172 10.46 7.14 5.76
C ALA A 172 9.63 7.03 4.47
N SER A 173 8.59 7.86 4.32
CA SER A 173 7.79 7.95 3.09
C SER A 173 8.62 8.45 1.90
N ALA A 174 9.49 9.46 2.07
CA ALA A 174 10.40 9.91 1.02
C ALA A 174 11.30 8.78 0.49
N ARG A 175 11.93 8.00 1.40
CA ARG A 175 12.76 6.84 1.01
C ARG A 175 11.96 5.81 0.21
N LYS A 176 10.72 5.52 0.63
CA LYS A 176 9.84 4.60 -0.09
C LYS A 176 9.50 5.14 -1.47
N LEU A 177 9.08 6.40 -1.59
CA LEU A 177 8.63 6.98 -2.86
C LEU A 177 9.77 7.16 -3.86
N CYS A 178 10.95 7.63 -3.42
CA CYS A 178 12.13 7.68 -4.30
C CYS A 178 12.47 6.28 -4.86
N ARG A 179 12.46 5.25 -4.01
CA ARG A 179 12.65 3.87 -4.47
C ARG A 179 11.53 3.43 -5.43
N SER A 180 10.30 3.87 -5.18
CA SER A 180 9.14 3.52 -6.02
C SER A 180 9.26 4.10 -7.43
N ILE A 181 9.82 5.30 -7.61
CA ILE A 181 10.09 5.89 -8.92
C ILE A 181 10.95 4.94 -9.76
N MET A 182 12.07 4.46 -9.19
CA MET A 182 12.95 3.54 -9.91
C MET A 182 12.27 2.21 -10.25
N ILE A 183 11.73 1.52 -9.24
CA ILE A 183 11.17 0.17 -9.43
C ILE A 183 9.98 0.19 -10.41
N LYS A 184 9.06 1.15 -10.25
CA LYS A 184 7.88 1.22 -11.10
C LYS A 184 8.15 1.87 -12.45
N GLY A 185 9.15 2.75 -12.52
CA GLY A 185 9.68 3.27 -13.79
C GLY A 185 10.23 2.15 -14.65
N ILE A 186 11.11 1.30 -14.11
CA ILE A 186 11.64 0.13 -14.81
C ILE A 186 10.52 -0.81 -15.23
N GLU A 187 9.53 -1.07 -14.37
CA GLU A 187 8.38 -1.91 -14.71
C GLU A 187 7.59 -1.36 -15.92
N ALA A 188 7.32 -0.05 -15.96
CA ALA A 188 6.63 0.57 -17.08
C ALA A 188 7.45 0.49 -18.38
N LEU A 189 8.73 0.86 -18.32
CA LEU A 189 9.63 0.86 -19.47
C LEU A 189 9.80 -0.54 -20.07
N ILE A 190 10.01 -1.56 -19.25
CA ILE A 190 10.24 -2.92 -19.75
C ILE A 190 8.97 -3.53 -20.36
N ILE A 191 7.80 -3.22 -19.80
CA ILE A 191 6.51 -3.68 -20.34
C ILE A 191 6.25 -3.04 -21.72
N ASP A 192 6.41 -1.72 -21.82
CA ASP A 192 6.20 -1.01 -23.10
C ASP A 192 7.22 -1.46 -24.15
N CYS A 193 8.49 -1.66 -23.77
CA CYS A 193 9.53 -2.20 -24.63
C CYS A 193 9.19 -3.60 -25.14
N ALA A 194 8.82 -4.53 -24.24
CA ALA A 194 8.46 -5.90 -24.62
C ALA A 194 7.25 -5.94 -25.57
N VAL A 195 6.21 -5.16 -25.28
CA VAL A 195 5.02 -5.06 -26.14
C VAL A 195 5.36 -4.51 -27.51
N ALA A 196 6.20 -3.48 -27.60
CA ALA A 196 6.61 -2.90 -28.88
C ALA A 196 7.49 -3.89 -29.68
N ALA A 197 8.48 -4.49 -29.05
CA ALA A 197 9.40 -5.46 -29.66
C ALA A 197 8.64 -6.70 -30.19
N SER A 198 7.69 -7.21 -29.40
CA SER A 198 6.84 -8.34 -29.82
C SER A 198 5.98 -8.00 -31.03
N LYS A 199 5.40 -6.79 -31.10
CA LYS A 199 4.61 -6.35 -32.26
C LYS A 199 5.46 -6.21 -33.56
N TRP A 200 6.73 -5.89 -33.41
CA TRP A 200 7.66 -5.82 -34.52
C TRP A 200 8.34 -7.15 -34.83
N GLY A 201 8.17 -8.19 -33.99
CA GLY A 201 8.80 -9.49 -34.14
C GLY A 201 10.32 -9.49 -33.88
N VAL A 202 10.83 -8.53 -33.07
CA VAL A 202 12.27 -8.33 -32.78
C VAL A 202 12.59 -8.49 -31.30
N GLU A 203 11.75 -9.17 -30.54
CA GLU A 203 11.87 -9.28 -29.07
C GLU A 203 13.18 -9.96 -28.67
N SER A 204 13.58 -11.04 -29.37
CA SER A 204 14.80 -11.78 -29.09
C SER A 204 16.05 -10.92 -29.26
N GLU A 205 16.11 -10.16 -30.38
CA GLU A 205 17.25 -9.30 -30.71
C GLU A 205 17.35 -8.13 -29.72
N VAL A 206 16.24 -7.53 -29.35
CA VAL A 206 16.21 -6.46 -28.35
C VAL A 206 16.69 -6.94 -27.00
N PHE A 207 16.19 -8.06 -26.52
CA PHE A 207 16.59 -8.58 -25.22
C PHE A 207 18.04 -9.10 -25.19
N THR A 208 18.55 -9.66 -26.29
CA THR A 208 19.96 -10.01 -26.43
C THR A 208 20.84 -8.77 -26.33
N SER A 209 20.52 -7.72 -27.07
CA SER A 209 21.27 -6.45 -27.03
C SER A 209 21.22 -5.77 -25.64
N LEU A 210 20.06 -5.83 -24.97
CA LEU A 210 19.95 -5.33 -23.60
C LEU A 210 20.82 -6.16 -22.61
N ALA A 211 20.92 -7.48 -22.81
CA ALA A 211 21.77 -8.34 -21.99
C ALA A 211 23.26 -8.05 -22.18
N GLU A 212 23.68 -7.61 -23.38
CA GLU A 212 25.06 -7.13 -23.62
C GLU A 212 25.37 -5.85 -22.81
N THR A 213 24.39 -4.94 -22.70
CA THR A 213 24.53 -3.68 -21.94
C THR A 213 24.46 -3.94 -20.43
N PHE A 214 23.66 -4.90 -20.00
CA PHE A 214 23.41 -5.26 -18.60
C PHE A 214 23.58 -6.77 -18.38
N PRO A 215 24.82 -7.30 -18.37
CA PRO A 215 25.08 -8.76 -18.42
C PRO A 215 24.50 -9.57 -17.27
N ALA A 216 24.13 -8.95 -16.14
CA ALA A 216 23.57 -9.64 -14.98
C ALA A 216 22.03 -9.70 -15.01
N THR A 217 21.38 -9.25 -16.10
CA THR A 217 19.92 -9.10 -16.16
C THR A 217 19.32 -9.93 -17.29
N ASP A 218 18.46 -10.90 -16.94
CA ASP A 218 17.59 -11.56 -17.88
C ASP A 218 16.36 -10.67 -18.14
N PHE A 219 16.37 -9.92 -19.23
CA PHE A 219 15.30 -9.00 -19.58
C PHE A 219 13.99 -9.70 -19.99
N GLY A 220 14.05 -10.90 -20.57
CA GLY A 220 12.86 -11.68 -20.89
C GLY A 220 12.10 -12.11 -19.63
N LEU A 221 12.81 -12.72 -18.68
CA LEU A 221 12.24 -13.11 -17.39
C LEU A 221 11.76 -11.87 -16.60
N LEU A 222 12.52 -10.79 -16.65
CA LEU A 222 12.19 -9.53 -15.97
C LEU A 222 10.89 -8.94 -16.53
N ALA A 223 10.73 -8.90 -17.85
CA ALA A 223 9.53 -8.40 -18.51
C ALA A 223 8.28 -9.22 -18.11
N GLN A 224 8.36 -10.55 -18.15
CA GLN A 224 7.27 -11.43 -17.75
C GLN A 224 6.87 -11.21 -16.29
N THR A 225 7.85 -11.21 -15.38
CA THR A 225 7.63 -11.04 -13.94
C THR A 225 7.02 -9.67 -13.62
N MET A 226 7.50 -8.62 -14.28
CA MET A 226 6.99 -7.27 -14.05
C MET A 226 5.60 -7.07 -14.65
N ALA A 227 5.33 -7.60 -15.84
CA ALA A 227 4.01 -7.56 -16.46
C ALA A 227 2.95 -8.25 -15.59
N GLU A 228 3.26 -9.46 -15.06
CA GLU A 228 2.36 -10.17 -14.15
C GLU A 228 2.07 -9.37 -12.88
N ARG A 229 3.09 -8.77 -12.29
CA ARG A 229 2.97 -7.93 -11.09
C ARG A 229 2.11 -6.70 -11.34
N VAL A 230 2.29 -6.02 -12.47
CA VAL A 230 1.52 -4.83 -12.82
C VAL A 230 0.07 -5.21 -13.15
N ARG A 231 -0.18 -6.30 -13.88
CA ARG A 231 -1.54 -6.79 -14.09
C ARG A 231 -2.29 -6.95 -12.78
N LYS A 232 -1.68 -7.57 -11.78
CA LYS A 232 -2.32 -7.88 -10.48
C LYS A 232 -2.50 -6.65 -9.57
N HIS A 233 -1.58 -5.69 -9.64
CA HIS A 233 -1.50 -4.61 -8.64
C HIS A 233 -1.38 -3.21 -9.26
N GLY A 234 -1.59 -3.04 -10.57
CA GLY A 234 -1.30 -1.80 -11.29
C GLY A 234 -2.03 -0.58 -10.74
N ILE A 235 -3.30 -0.69 -10.41
CA ILE A 235 -4.10 0.43 -9.86
C ILE A 235 -3.48 0.95 -8.55
N ARG A 236 -3.16 0.07 -7.61
CA ARG A 236 -2.51 0.47 -6.35
C ARG A 236 -1.12 1.06 -6.59
N ARG A 237 -0.39 0.52 -7.56
CA ARG A 237 0.96 0.98 -7.93
C ARG A 237 0.92 2.36 -8.60
N ALA A 238 -0.09 2.62 -9.41
CA ALA A 238 -0.35 3.94 -10.00
C ALA A 238 -0.62 5.00 -8.92
N ALA A 239 -1.45 4.69 -7.94
CA ALA A 239 -1.69 5.59 -6.82
C ALA A 239 -0.39 5.96 -6.08
N GLU A 240 0.49 4.98 -5.82
CA GLU A 240 1.80 5.25 -5.21
C GLU A 240 2.70 6.14 -6.10
N MET A 241 2.59 6.05 -7.43
CA MET A 241 3.35 6.92 -8.35
C MET A 241 2.78 8.34 -8.41
N ARG A 242 1.47 8.51 -8.22
CA ARG A 242 0.87 9.85 -8.06
C ARG A 242 1.36 10.54 -6.77
N GLU A 243 1.46 9.79 -5.67
CA GLU A 243 2.08 10.30 -4.44
C GLU A 243 3.56 10.70 -4.67
N ALA A 244 4.29 9.91 -5.48
CA ALA A 244 5.67 10.24 -5.83
C ALA A 244 5.77 11.49 -6.71
N ALA A 245 4.83 11.70 -7.64
CA ALA A 245 4.76 12.91 -8.46
C ALA A 245 4.52 14.15 -7.59
N GLY A 246 3.55 14.09 -6.68
CA GLY A 246 3.29 15.17 -5.71
C GLY A 246 4.52 15.47 -4.84
N MET A 247 5.23 14.45 -4.38
CA MET A 247 6.48 14.63 -3.63
C MET A 247 7.55 15.38 -4.43
N LEU A 248 7.69 15.07 -5.74
CA LEU A 248 8.64 15.78 -6.61
C LEU A 248 8.25 17.26 -6.76
N GLU A 249 6.96 17.53 -6.96
CA GLU A 249 6.43 18.90 -7.10
C GLU A 249 6.57 19.72 -5.82
N ASP A 250 6.36 19.12 -4.65
CA ASP A 250 6.64 19.75 -3.36
C ASP A 250 8.11 20.18 -3.20
N LEU A 251 9.01 19.55 -3.96
CA LEU A 251 10.43 19.88 -4.02
C LEU A 251 10.79 20.86 -5.17
N GLY A 252 9.80 21.33 -5.93
CA GLY A 252 10.01 22.16 -7.13
C GLY A 252 10.57 21.38 -8.33
N LEU A 253 10.46 20.04 -8.34
CA LEU A 253 10.91 19.17 -9.42
C LEU A 253 9.73 18.80 -10.33
N ASP A 254 10.01 18.36 -11.57
CA ASP A 254 8.98 17.88 -12.49
C ASP A 254 8.48 16.50 -12.08
N GLY A 255 7.17 16.39 -11.81
CA GLY A 255 6.47 15.14 -11.51
C GLY A 255 5.95 14.39 -12.76
N GLY A 256 6.16 14.92 -13.96
CA GLY A 256 5.58 14.42 -15.21
C GLY A 256 5.94 12.96 -15.49
N LEU A 257 7.21 12.56 -15.34
CA LEU A 257 7.62 11.18 -15.52
C LEU A 257 6.91 10.21 -14.55
N ALA A 258 6.78 10.60 -13.28
CA ALA A 258 6.10 9.76 -12.30
C ALA A 258 4.60 9.61 -12.61
N ARG A 259 3.94 10.65 -13.14
CA ARG A 259 2.55 10.55 -13.65
C ARG A 259 2.44 9.65 -14.87
N ALA A 260 3.35 9.77 -15.83
CA ALA A 260 3.38 8.90 -17.00
C ALA A 260 3.55 7.42 -16.62
N VAL A 261 4.37 7.12 -15.63
CA VAL A 261 4.51 5.77 -15.05
C VAL A 261 3.21 5.31 -14.39
N ALA A 262 2.51 6.19 -13.65
CA ALA A 262 1.20 5.86 -13.07
C ALA A 262 0.20 5.46 -14.15
N ASP A 263 0.10 6.25 -15.22
CA ASP A 263 -0.80 5.99 -16.33
C ASP A 263 -0.44 4.70 -17.09
N ALA A 264 0.84 4.40 -17.25
CA ALA A 264 1.31 3.14 -17.83
C ALA A 264 0.86 1.93 -16.99
N HIS A 265 0.97 2.02 -15.67
CA HIS A 265 0.52 0.96 -14.76
C HIS A 265 -1.00 0.75 -14.82
N GLU A 266 -1.80 1.82 -14.92
CA GLU A 266 -3.26 1.71 -15.07
C GLU A 266 -3.64 1.08 -16.41
N ARG A 267 -3.00 1.50 -17.51
CA ARG A 267 -3.23 0.90 -18.84
C ARG A 267 -2.94 -0.60 -18.81
N ALA A 268 -1.82 -1.01 -18.24
CA ALA A 268 -1.42 -2.41 -18.18
C ALA A 268 -2.36 -3.24 -17.27
N ALA A 269 -2.88 -2.67 -16.18
CA ALA A 269 -3.89 -3.32 -15.35
C ALA A 269 -5.26 -3.42 -16.04
N GLY A 270 -5.65 -2.40 -16.82
CA GLY A 270 -6.92 -2.34 -17.56
C GLY A 270 -6.97 -3.20 -18.82
N ALA A 271 -5.83 -3.58 -19.38
CA ALA A 271 -5.76 -4.43 -20.59
C ALA A 271 -6.38 -5.83 -20.36
N GLN A 272 -6.41 -6.32 -19.10
CA GLN A 272 -7.00 -7.59 -18.75
C GLN A 272 -8.54 -7.61 -18.86
N SER A 273 -9.21 -6.50 -18.62
CA SER A 273 -10.67 -6.41 -18.73
C SER A 273 -11.20 -6.51 -20.18
N ARG A 274 -10.31 -6.40 -21.18
CA ARG A 274 -10.64 -6.53 -22.60
C ARG A 274 -10.35 -7.92 -23.17
N VAL A 275 -9.42 -8.67 -22.57
CA VAL A 275 -9.03 -10.02 -23.02
C VAL A 275 -10.00 -11.08 -22.49
N ASP A 276 -10.61 -10.86 -21.32
CA ASP A 276 -11.60 -11.78 -20.71
C ASP A 276 -13.04 -11.60 -21.23
N ARG A 277 -13.28 -10.72 -22.21
CA ARG A 277 -14.54 -10.73 -22.95
C ARG A 277 -14.48 -11.82 -24.00
N PRO A 278 -15.37 -12.85 -23.97
CA PRO A 278 -15.46 -13.81 -25.05
C PRO A 278 -15.72 -13.03 -26.34
N ILE A 279 -14.88 -13.28 -27.35
CA ILE A 279 -15.10 -12.78 -28.71
C ILE A 279 -16.44 -13.34 -29.12
N ALA A 280 -17.46 -12.50 -29.19
CA ALA A 280 -18.71 -12.86 -29.84
C ALA A 280 -18.38 -13.29 -31.23
N ALA A 281 -18.71 -14.54 -31.56
CA ALA A 281 -18.51 -15.11 -32.90
C ALA A 281 -19.48 -14.46 -33.87
N ASP A 282 -19.15 -13.30 -34.40
CA ASP A 282 -19.72 -12.77 -35.63
C ASP A 282 -18.86 -13.25 -36.78
N ALA A 283 -19.16 -14.48 -37.24
CA ALA A 283 -18.71 -14.97 -38.52
C ALA A 283 -19.55 -14.29 -39.62
N PRO A 284 -18.96 -13.58 -40.59
CA PRO A 284 -19.68 -13.12 -41.75
C PRO A 284 -20.09 -14.33 -42.57
N GLN A 285 -21.39 -14.49 -42.80
CA GLN A 285 -21.93 -15.46 -43.73
C GLN A 285 -21.44 -15.07 -45.14
N VAL A 286 -20.50 -15.85 -45.66
CA VAL A 286 -20.13 -15.78 -47.07
C VAL A 286 -21.28 -16.39 -47.87
N SER A 287 -22.06 -15.54 -48.54
CA SER A 287 -23.07 -15.94 -49.53
C SER A 287 -22.36 -16.56 -50.71
N LYS A 288 -22.57 -17.86 -50.90
CA LYS A 288 -22.18 -18.57 -52.13
C LYS A 288 -23.22 -18.23 -53.19
N HIS A 289 -22.92 -17.34 -54.12
CA HIS A 289 -23.51 -17.32 -55.42
C HIS A 289 -22.62 -18.12 -56.38
N HIS A 290 -23.15 -19.22 -56.90
CA HIS A 290 -22.65 -19.90 -58.09
C HIS A 290 -23.49 -19.46 -59.28
N PRO A 291 -22.89 -19.35 -60.50
CA PRO A 291 -23.54 -19.00 -61.74
C PRO A 291 -24.40 -20.11 -62.28
#